data_4adfbfc122a6e597f1a4b4dc33bb9759
#
_entry.id   4adfbfc122a6e597f1a4b4dc33bb9759
#
_cell.length_a   1.000
_cell.length_b   1.000
_cell.length_c   1.000
_cell.angle_alpha   90.00
_cell.angle_beta   90.00
_cell.angle_gamma   90.00
#
_symmetry.space_group_name_H-M   'P 1'
#
loop_
_entity.id
_entity.type
_entity.pdbx_description
1 polymer ?
#
loop_
_entity_poly.entity_id
_entity_poly.type
_entity_poly.pdbx_seq_one_letter_code
_entity_poly.pdbx_strand_id
1 'polypeptide(L)'
;MLDSVFVVPPIYDDSYYGFRIHEITEMQVADMGNYAHGNQPAQHMIYLYDYAGQPWKAQYWLREVMERMYNANPDGYCGDEDNGQTSAWYVFSALGFYPVCPGTDQYVLGAPLFRSVRLHLENGKTVTIEAPENSRANRYVQKLTVDGVDYTRNYLTHEQLTNGSSLRFTMDNVPNKQRGTGEEDAPYSFSKTLKKKK
;
A
#
# COMPACT_ATOMS: atom_id res chain seq x y z
N MET A 1 -0.75 16.24 9.20
CA MET A 1 -2.15 15.75 9.11
C MET A 1 -2.22 14.26 8.79
N LEU A 2 -1.60 13.72 7.72
CA LEU A 2 -1.68 12.27 7.43
C LEU A 2 -1.06 11.42 8.55
N ASP A 3 0.09 11.81 9.11
CA ASP A 3 0.70 11.11 10.22
C ASP A 3 -0.22 11.00 11.46
N SER A 4 -1.04 12.04 11.71
CA SER A 4 -1.96 12.05 12.86
C SER A 4 -2.98 10.92 12.80
N VAL A 5 -3.38 10.49 11.61
CA VAL A 5 -4.34 9.38 11.44
C VAL A 5 -3.87 8.10 12.14
N PHE A 6 -2.57 7.84 12.13
CA PHE A 6 -1.99 6.59 12.63
C PHE A 6 -1.49 6.65 14.08
N VAL A 7 -1.39 7.86 14.67
CA VAL A 7 -0.71 8.03 15.98
C VAL A 7 -1.55 8.73 17.05
N VAL A 8 -2.74 9.25 16.70
CA VAL A 8 -3.64 9.81 17.71
C VAL A 8 -4.14 8.71 18.65
N PRO A 9 -4.36 8.99 19.94
CA PRO A 9 -4.94 7.99 20.85
C PRO A 9 -6.31 7.49 20.33
N PRO A 10 -6.61 6.18 20.42
CA PRO A 10 -7.87 5.60 19.96
C PRO A 10 -9.03 5.88 20.93
N ILE A 11 -9.30 7.16 21.17
CA ILE A 11 -10.37 7.66 22.02
C ILE A 11 -11.41 8.31 21.12
N TYR A 12 -12.62 7.77 21.14
CA TYR A 12 -13.69 8.19 20.25
C TYR A 12 -14.94 8.58 21.03
N ASP A 13 -15.61 9.64 20.58
CA ASP A 13 -16.97 9.99 20.98
C ASP A 13 -17.96 9.30 20.02
N ASP A 14 -18.67 8.30 20.53
CA ASP A 14 -19.69 7.53 19.80
C ASP A 14 -21.13 7.98 20.12
N SER A 15 -21.30 9.04 20.92
CA SER A 15 -22.59 9.54 21.36
C SER A 15 -23.54 9.93 20.21
N TYR A 16 -22.97 10.38 19.09
CA TYR A 16 -23.73 10.73 17.89
C TYR A 16 -24.53 9.55 17.31
N TYR A 17 -23.97 8.33 17.38
CA TYR A 17 -24.62 7.13 16.82
C TYR A 17 -25.65 6.50 17.77
N GLY A 18 -25.66 6.87 19.07
CA GLY A 18 -26.49 6.24 20.10
C GLY A 18 -26.11 4.79 20.46
N PHE A 19 -25.12 4.23 19.77
CA PHE A 19 -24.50 2.93 20.03
C PHE A 19 -23.09 2.93 19.47
N ARG A 20 -22.26 1.98 19.93
CA ARG A 20 -20.92 1.82 19.42
C ARG A 20 -20.95 1.11 18.07
N ILE A 21 -20.49 1.78 17.02
CA ILE A 21 -20.32 1.19 15.68
C ILE A 21 -19.09 0.28 15.66
N HIS A 22 -19.08 -0.73 14.79
CA HIS A 22 -18.02 -1.74 14.75
C HIS A 22 -16.67 -1.16 14.35
N GLU A 23 -16.60 -0.15 13.46
CA GLU A 23 -15.37 0.49 13.05
C GLU A 23 -14.61 1.15 14.20
N ILE A 24 -15.34 1.71 15.18
CA ILE A 24 -14.72 2.26 16.40
C ILE A 24 -14.09 1.13 17.22
N THR A 25 -14.77 0.01 17.35
CA THR A 25 -14.24 -1.16 18.06
C THR A 25 -12.99 -1.69 17.37
N GLU A 26 -13.03 -1.83 16.04
CA GLU A 26 -11.91 -2.29 15.22
C GLU A 26 -10.69 -1.37 15.35
N MET A 27 -10.87 -0.04 15.24
CA MET A 27 -9.80 0.94 15.43
C MET A 27 -9.16 0.84 16.81
N GLN A 28 -9.96 0.62 17.87
CA GLN A 28 -9.45 0.47 19.22
C GLN A 28 -8.65 -0.81 19.41
N VAL A 29 -9.12 -1.93 18.86
CA VAL A 29 -8.43 -3.23 18.93
C VAL A 29 -7.12 -3.18 18.13
N ALA A 30 -7.15 -2.58 16.95
CA ALA A 30 -5.99 -2.44 16.08
C ALA A 30 -4.91 -1.53 16.68
N ASP A 31 -5.30 -0.55 17.51
CA ASP A 31 -4.39 0.43 18.13
C ASP A 31 -3.45 1.07 17.10
N MET A 32 -4.03 1.57 16.01
CA MET A 32 -3.35 2.29 14.92
C MET A 32 -3.99 3.67 14.71
N GLY A 33 -4.21 4.40 15.79
CA GLY A 33 -4.83 5.72 15.75
C GLY A 33 -6.28 5.69 15.26
N ASN A 34 -6.61 6.58 14.35
CA ASN A 34 -7.92 6.68 13.71
C ASN A 34 -7.97 5.98 12.34
N TYR A 35 -7.05 5.07 12.07
CA TYR A 35 -7.03 4.33 10.82
C TYR A 35 -7.98 3.12 10.89
N ALA A 36 -9.14 3.25 10.27
CA ALA A 36 -10.16 2.21 10.20
C ALA A 36 -9.94 1.33 8.96
N HIS A 37 -9.04 0.35 9.03
CA HIS A 37 -8.72 -0.50 7.89
C HIS A 37 -9.90 -1.37 7.44
N GLY A 38 -10.74 -1.83 8.36
CA GLY A 38 -11.95 -2.57 8.04
C GLY A 38 -13.00 -1.77 7.27
N ASN A 39 -12.86 -0.44 7.24
CA ASN A 39 -13.68 0.44 6.40
C ASN A 39 -12.96 0.72 5.08
N GLN A 40 -13.40 0.14 3.97
CA GLN A 40 -12.75 0.16 2.66
C GLN A 40 -12.40 1.55 2.13
N PRO A 41 -13.22 2.60 2.35
CA PRO A 41 -12.83 3.96 1.97
C PRO A 41 -11.52 4.46 2.60
N ALA A 42 -11.07 3.87 3.72
CA ALA A 42 -9.81 4.25 4.36
C ALA A 42 -8.57 3.52 3.79
N GLN A 43 -8.75 2.40 3.11
CA GLN A 43 -7.66 1.51 2.69
C GLN A 43 -6.62 2.16 1.78
N HIS A 44 -7.01 3.15 0.97
CA HIS A 44 -6.10 3.90 0.10
C HIS A 44 -5.22 4.91 0.85
N MET A 45 -5.59 5.31 2.08
CA MET A 45 -4.96 6.42 2.81
C MET A 45 -3.46 6.20 3.05
N ILE A 46 -3.03 4.96 3.26
CA ILE A 46 -1.61 4.64 3.46
C ILE A 46 -0.79 5.01 2.22
N TYR A 47 -1.31 4.73 1.04
CA TYR A 47 -0.64 5.03 -0.23
C TYR A 47 -0.54 6.53 -0.52
N LEU A 48 -1.28 7.40 0.20
CA LEU A 48 -1.16 8.86 0.05
C LEU A 48 0.23 9.38 0.43
N TYR A 49 1.01 8.62 1.19
CA TYR A 49 2.40 8.98 1.45
C TYR A 49 3.27 9.01 0.18
N ASP A 50 2.98 8.18 -0.82
CA ASP A 50 3.67 8.19 -2.12
C ASP A 50 3.39 9.49 -2.89
N TYR A 51 2.14 9.99 -2.79
CA TYR A 51 1.75 11.29 -3.36
C TYR A 51 2.38 12.47 -2.62
N ALA A 52 2.69 12.29 -1.32
CA ALA A 52 3.32 13.29 -0.48
C ALA A 52 4.86 13.24 -0.50
N GLY A 53 5.46 12.42 -1.37
CA GLY A 53 6.91 12.26 -1.49
C GLY A 53 7.57 11.61 -0.26
N GLN A 54 6.83 10.76 0.46
CA GLN A 54 7.30 10.05 1.65
C GLN A 54 7.03 8.53 1.55
N PRO A 55 7.44 7.84 0.46
CA PRO A 55 7.07 6.44 0.22
C PRO A 55 7.52 5.48 1.32
N TRP A 56 8.60 5.78 2.06
CA TRP A 56 9.04 4.96 3.20
C TRP A 56 7.97 4.85 4.30
N LYS A 57 7.10 5.86 4.47
CA LYS A 57 5.99 5.81 5.43
C LYS A 57 4.88 4.88 4.96
N ALA A 58 4.56 4.89 3.65
CA ALA A 58 3.64 3.92 3.08
C ALA A 58 4.15 2.49 3.31
N GLN A 59 5.43 2.22 3.02
CA GLN A 59 6.07 0.92 3.22
C GLN A 59 5.97 0.44 4.66
N TYR A 60 6.19 1.33 5.62
CA TYR A 60 6.05 1.03 7.04
C TYR A 60 4.61 0.62 7.40
N TRP A 61 3.63 1.49 7.11
CA TRP A 61 2.25 1.27 7.54
C TRP A 61 1.58 0.11 6.79
N LEU A 62 1.89 -0.10 5.51
CA LEU A 62 1.41 -1.27 4.76
C LEU A 62 1.83 -2.58 5.44
N ARG A 63 3.09 -2.68 5.86
CA ARG A 63 3.60 -3.86 6.56
C ARG A 63 2.98 -4.02 7.94
N GLU A 64 2.80 -2.93 8.70
CA GLU A 64 2.10 -2.97 9.99
C GLU A 64 0.66 -3.47 9.84
N VAL A 65 -0.09 -2.98 8.85
CA VAL A 65 -1.47 -3.41 8.58
C VAL A 65 -1.51 -4.89 8.19
N MET A 66 -0.70 -5.32 7.22
CA MET A 66 -0.69 -6.71 6.77
C MET A 66 -0.32 -7.70 7.89
N GLU A 67 0.55 -7.30 8.82
CA GLU A 67 1.02 -8.15 9.92
C GLU A 67 0.08 -8.14 11.13
N ARG A 68 -0.66 -7.07 11.37
CA ARG A 68 -1.45 -6.88 12.59
C ARG A 68 -2.95 -7.07 12.39
N MET A 69 -3.46 -6.78 11.18
CA MET A 69 -4.90 -6.74 10.91
C MET A 69 -5.41 -7.91 10.07
N TYR A 70 -4.50 -8.82 9.71
CA TYR A 70 -4.85 -10.04 8.98
C TYR A 70 -4.23 -11.26 9.64
N ASN A 71 -4.95 -12.37 9.64
CA ASN A 71 -4.44 -13.64 10.12
C ASN A 71 -5.13 -14.81 9.39
N ALA A 72 -4.62 -16.03 9.59
CA ALA A 72 -5.10 -17.24 8.90
C ALA A 72 -6.23 -17.97 9.64
N ASN A 73 -6.92 -17.32 10.58
CA ASN A 73 -8.08 -17.89 11.28
C ASN A 73 -9.39 -17.57 10.55
N PRO A 74 -10.51 -18.23 10.91
CA PRO A 74 -11.82 -17.93 10.32
C PRO A 74 -12.28 -16.48 10.47
N ASP A 75 -11.82 -15.78 11.50
CA ASP A 75 -12.05 -14.36 11.81
C ASP A 75 -10.85 -13.48 11.39
N GLY A 76 -10.18 -13.83 10.31
CA GLY A 76 -8.88 -13.29 9.88
C GLY A 76 -8.89 -11.87 9.34
N TYR A 77 -10.04 -11.21 9.20
CA TYR A 77 -10.18 -9.83 8.76
C TYR A 77 -10.49 -8.91 9.95
N CYS A 78 -9.97 -7.69 9.90
CA CYS A 78 -10.22 -6.67 10.94
C CYS A 78 -11.56 -5.94 10.80
N GLY A 79 -12.42 -6.35 9.92
CA GLY A 79 -13.72 -5.78 9.60
C GLY A 79 -14.39 -6.54 8.48
N ASP A 80 -15.30 -5.89 7.76
CA ASP A 80 -16.04 -6.52 6.68
C ASP A 80 -15.14 -6.85 5.48
N GLU A 81 -15.37 -8.00 4.86
CA GLU A 81 -14.63 -8.42 3.67
C GLU A 81 -15.08 -7.67 2.41
N ASP A 82 -16.37 -7.29 2.35
CA ASP A 82 -17.01 -6.47 1.33
C ASP A 82 -16.81 -6.96 -0.11
N ASN A 83 -17.28 -8.17 -0.35
CA ASN A 83 -17.35 -8.77 -1.69
C ASN A 83 -15.99 -8.80 -2.44
N GLY A 84 -14.90 -9.03 -1.72
CA GLY A 84 -13.57 -9.17 -2.29
C GLY A 84 -12.66 -7.96 -2.13
N GLN A 85 -13.18 -6.80 -1.66
CA GLN A 85 -12.37 -5.58 -1.56
C GLN A 85 -11.22 -5.73 -0.56
N THR A 86 -11.51 -6.22 0.65
CA THR A 86 -10.49 -6.38 1.71
C THR A 86 -9.48 -7.48 1.37
N SER A 87 -9.95 -8.58 0.79
CA SER A 87 -9.08 -9.64 0.25
C SER A 87 -8.18 -9.11 -0.86
N ALA A 88 -8.73 -8.39 -1.84
CA ALA A 88 -7.99 -7.83 -2.96
C ALA A 88 -6.93 -6.83 -2.48
N TRP A 89 -7.27 -5.98 -1.50
CA TRP A 89 -6.29 -5.05 -0.93
C TRP A 89 -5.09 -5.78 -0.34
N TYR A 90 -5.33 -6.86 0.44
CA TYR A 90 -4.25 -7.65 1.02
C TYR A 90 -3.38 -8.30 -0.05
N VAL A 91 -3.99 -8.95 -1.04
CA VAL A 91 -3.27 -9.63 -2.12
C VAL A 91 -2.40 -8.64 -2.91
N PHE A 92 -2.97 -7.53 -3.38
CA PHE A 92 -2.21 -6.51 -4.11
C PHE A 92 -1.11 -5.88 -3.27
N SER A 93 -1.41 -5.52 -2.02
CA SER A 93 -0.41 -4.95 -1.10
C SER A 93 0.72 -5.93 -0.80
N ALA A 94 0.43 -7.22 -0.66
CA ALA A 94 1.41 -8.28 -0.47
C ALA A 94 2.30 -8.50 -1.71
N LEU A 95 1.78 -8.23 -2.92
CA LEU A 95 2.57 -8.17 -4.16
C LEU A 95 3.49 -6.95 -4.22
N GLY A 96 3.19 -5.91 -3.44
CA GLY A 96 3.98 -4.68 -3.34
C GLY A 96 3.42 -3.50 -4.14
N PHE A 97 2.15 -3.53 -4.56
CA PHE A 97 1.48 -2.42 -5.26
C PHE A 97 -0.05 -2.47 -5.08
N TYR A 98 -0.73 -1.36 -5.37
CA TYR A 98 -2.20 -1.28 -5.28
C TYR A 98 -2.78 -0.26 -6.28
N PRO A 99 -3.92 -0.51 -6.93
CA PRO A 99 -4.59 0.41 -7.83
C PRO A 99 -5.37 1.49 -7.05
N VAL A 100 -4.68 2.51 -6.55
CA VAL A 100 -5.24 3.54 -5.65
C VAL A 100 -6.27 4.43 -6.31
N CYS A 101 -6.07 4.78 -7.59
CA CYS A 101 -6.91 5.73 -8.32
C CYS A 101 -7.65 5.04 -9.47
N PRO A 102 -8.92 4.66 -9.30
CA PRO A 102 -9.72 4.10 -10.40
C PRO A 102 -9.76 5.04 -11.60
N GLY A 103 -9.66 4.47 -12.81
CA GLY A 103 -9.65 5.23 -14.06
C GLY A 103 -8.27 5.73 -14.50
N THR A 104 -7.21 5.38 -13.76
CA THR A 104 -5.82 5.47 -14.24
C THR A 104 -5.26 4.07 -14.52
N ASP A 105 -4.17 4.02 -15.28
CA ASP A 105 -3.43 2.79 -15.57
C ASP A 105 -2.34 2.49 -14.51
N GLN A 106 -2.35 3.19 -13.38
CA GLN A 106 -1.27 3.14 -12.40
C GLN A 106 -1.58 2.29 -11.19
N TYR A 107 -0.60 1.52 -10.77
CA TYR A 107 -0.54 0.79 -9.51
C TYR A 107 0.53 1.44 -8.61
N VAL A 108 0.10 2.01 -7.49
CA VAL A 108 1.00 2.69 -6.55
C VAL A 108 1.82 1.65 -5.79
N LEU A 109 3.13 1.89 -5.66
CA LEU A 109 4.06 0.96 -5.03
C LEU A 109 3.96 1.03 -3.50
N GLY A 110 4.11 -0.14 -2.89
CA GLY A 110 4.28 -0.32 -1.46
C GLY A 110 5.60 -1.03 -1.14
N ALA A 111 5.52 -2.05 -0.29
CA ALA A 111 6.62 -2.94 0.03
C ALA A 111 6.14 -4.39 -0.08
N PRO A 112 6.74 -5.25 -0.92
CA PRO A 112 6.32 -6.62 -1.09
C PRO A 112 6.40 -7.39 0.24
N LEU A 113 5.46 -8.32 0.46
CA LEU A 113 5.44 -9.17 1.65
C LEU A 113 6.30 -10.42 1.47
N PHE A 114 6.44 -10.91 0.26
CA PHE A 114 7.13 -12.15 -0.06
C PHE A 114 8.51 -11.90 -0.65
N ARG A 115 9.43 -12.87 -0.50
CA ARG A 115 10.77 -12.80 -1.09
C ARG A 115 10.78 -13.06 -2.59
N SER A 116 9.83 -13.83 -3.08
CA SER A 116 9.67 -14.13 -4.51
C SER A 116 8.22 -14.47 -4.80
N VAL A 117 7.70 -13.88 -5.89
CA VAL A 117 6.37 -14.17 -6.43
C VAL A 117 6.45 -14.29 -7.95
N ARG A 118 5.67 -15.20 -8.51
CA ARG A 118 5.45 -15.32 -9.96
C ARG A 118 3.96 -15.27 -10.24
N LEU A 119 3.55 -14.31 -11.07
CA LEU A 119 2.18 -14.18 -11.53
C LEU A 119 2.11 -14.65 -12.99
N HIS A 120 1.40 -15.72 -13.22
CA HIS A 120 1.12 -16.22 -14.56
C HIS A 120 -0.13 -15.51 -15.09
N LEU A 121 0.04 -14.74 -16.13
CA LEU A 121 -1.04 -13.94 -16.73
C LEU A 121 -1.79 -14.75 -17.79
N GLU A 122 -3.05 -14.41 -18.03
CA GLU A 122 -3.87 -15.06 -19.06
C GLU A 122 -3.29 -14.97 -20.49
N ASN A 123 -2.52 -13.91 -20.77
CA ASN A 123 -1.82 -13.74 -22.04
C ASN A 123 -0.55 -14.59 -22.20
N GLY A 124 -0.29 -15.51 -21.25
CA GLY A 124 0.87 -16.41 -21.24
C GLY A 124 2.17 -15.78 -20.72
N LYS A 125 2.17 -14.49 -20.40
CA LYS A 125 3.34 -13.81 -19.81
C LYS A 125 3.42 -14.05 -18.30
N THR A 126 4.58 -13.76 -17.71
CA THR A 126 4.80 -13.91 -16.26
C THR A 126 5.39 -12.63 -15.70
N VAL A 127 4.78 -12.09 -14.65
CA VAL A 127 5.40 -11.06 -13.81
C VAL A 127 6.20 -11.75 -12.71
N THR A 128 7.46 -11.37 -12.55
CA THR A 128 8.31 -11.85 -11.48
C THR A 128 8.58 -10.72 -10.49
N ILE A 129 8.37 -10.97 -9.21
CA ILE A 129 8.62 -10.02 -8.13
C ILE A 129 9.64 -10.65 -7.19
N GLU A 130 10.80 -10.04 -7.06
CA GLU A 130 11.91 -10.54 -6.27
C GLU A 130 12.29 -9.51 -5.20
N ALA A 131 12.36 -9.94 -3.94
CA ALA A 131 12.80 -9.15 -2.78
C ALA A 131 13.57 -10.06 -1.81
N PRO A 132 14.76 -10.57 -2.19
CA PRO A 132 15.45 -11.64 -1.47
C PRO A 132 15.81 -11.27 -0.02
N GLU A 133 16.10 -10.00 0.26
CA GLU A 133 16.44 -9.50 1.59
C GLU A 133 15.20 -9.22 2.45
N ASN A 134 13.98 -9.34 1.88
CA ASN A 134 12.74 -9.01 2.58
C ASN A 134 12.55 -9.85 3.85
N SER A 135 12.18 -9.17 4.91
CA SER A 135 11.83 -9.76 6.20
C SER A 135 10.91 -8.79 6.96
N ARG A 136 10.48 -9.18 8.16
CA ARG A 136 9.73 -8.26 9.03
C ARG A 136 10.52 -6.99 9.35
N ALA A 137 11.82 -7.08 9.55
CA ALA A 137 12.70 -5.93 9.80
C ALA A 137 13.01 -5.18 8.49
N ASN A 138 13.42 -5.91 7.43
CA ASN A 138 13.80 -5.33 6.15
C ASN A 138 12.55 -5.05 5.30
N ARG A 139 11.82 -4.01 5.68
CA ARG A 139 10.54 -3.60 5.07
C ARG A 139 10.64 -2.39 4.14
N TYR A 140 11.81 -1.72 4.12
CA TYR A 140 12.00 -0.49 3.35
C TYR A 140 12.70 -0.75 2.03
N VAL A 141 12.12 -0.24 0.95
CA VAL A 141 12.69 -0.35 -0.39
C VAL A 141 13.84 0.63 -0.55
N GLN A 142 15.05 0.09 -0.75
CA GLN A 142 16.25 0.87 -1.05
C GLN A 142 16.35 1.18 -2.54
N LYS A 143 16.07 0.17 -3.36
CA LYS A 143 16.15 0.23 -4.81
C LYS A 143 15.08 -0.65 -5.43
N LEU A 144 14.56 -0.24 -6.58
CA LEU A 144 13.74 -1.06 -7.46
C LEU A 144 14.37 -1.04 -8.85
N THR A 145 14.46 -2.20 -9.48
CA THR A 145 14.69 -2.30 -10.92
C THR A 145 13.46 -2.93 -11.59
N VAL A 146 13.12 -2.43 -12.77
CA VAL A 146 12.11 -3.00 -13.66
C VAL A 146 12.83 -3.45 -14.93
N ASP A 147 12.79 -4.75 -15.23
CA ASP A 147 13.50 -5.37 -16.35
C ASP A 147 15.01 -5.06 -16.36
N GLY A 148 15.61 -5.00 -15.15
CA GLY A 148 17.02 -4.70 -14.94
C GLY A 148 17.40 -3.22 -14.96
N VAL A 149 16.48 -2.31 -15.26
CA VAL A 149 16.70 -0.87 -15.31
C VAL A 149 16.28 -0.22 -13.98
N ASP A 150 17.08 0.71 -13.48
CA ASP A 150 16.76 1.45 -12.25
C ASP A 150 15.44 2.21 -12.39
N TYR A 151 14.59 2.09 -11.36
CA TYR A 151 13.24 2.62 -11.37
C TYR A 151 12.95 3.40 -10.09
N THR A 152 12.79 4.71 -10.20
CA THR A 152 12.59 5.61 -9.06
C THR A 152 11.12 5.89 -8.76
N ARG A 153 10.25 5.79 -9.76
CA ARG A 153 8.81 6.09 -9.63
C ARG A 153 8.16 5.26 -8.53
N ASN A 154 7.12 5.83 -7.91
CA ASN A 154 6.31 5.18 -6.89
C ASN A 154 5.04 4.53 -7.47
N TYR A 155 5.04 4.20 -8.75
CA TYR A 155 3.95 3.49 -9.41
C TYR A 155 4.46 2.66 -10.58
N LEU A 156 3.71 1.64 -10.93
CA LEU A 156 3.86 0.85 -12.17
C LEU A 156 2.66 1.12 -13.07
N THR A 157 2.82 1.02 -14.38
CA THR A 157 1.69 1.08 -15.31
C THR A 157 1.09 -0.30 -15.54
N HIS A 158 -0.18 -0.35 -15.94
CA HIS A 158 -0.86 -1.59 -16.30
C HIS A 158 -0.12 -2.31 -17.44
N GLU A 159 0.38 -1.56 -18.42
CA GLU A 159 1.16 -2.09 -19.54
C GLU A 159 2.44 -2.78 -19.05
N GLN A 160 3.20 -2.17 -18.14
CA GLN A 160 4.40 -2.80 -17.57
C GLN A 160 4.06 -4.15 -16.93
N LEU A 161 3.01 -4.21 -16.11
CA LEU A 161 2.61 -5.46 -15.45
C LEU A 161 2.12 -6.50 -16.46
N THR A 162 1.24 -6.14 -17.39
CA THR A 162 0.67 -7.08 -18.37
C THR A 162 1.65 -7.52 -19.45
N ASN A 163 2.75 -6.80 -19.64
CA ASN A 163 3.85 -7.24 -20.51
C ASN A 163 4.77 -8.26 -19.86
N GLY A 164 4.60 -8.58 -18.57
CA GLY A 164 5.36 -9.63 -17.88
C GLY A 164 6.70 -9.15 -17.36
N SER A 165 6.74 -7.97 -16.73
CA SER A 165 7.97 -7.36 -16.20
C SER A 165 8.59 -8.16 -15.06
N SER A 166 9.90 -8.02 -14.93
CA SER A 166 10.70 -8.49 -13.80
C SER A 166 10.97 -7.33 -12.84
N LEU A 167 10.39 -7.40 -11.64
CA LEU A 167 10.54 -6.42 -10.57
C LEU A 167 11.53 -6.95 -9.54
N ARG A 168 12.63 -6.23 -9.27
CA ARG A 168 13.57 -6.59 -8.23
C ARG A 168 13.73 -5.48 -7.22
N PHE A 169 13.34 -5.76 -5.98
CA PHE A 169 13.43 -4.88 -4.83
C PHE A 169 14.68 -5.23 -4.01
N THR A 170 15.51 -4.23 -3.71
CA THR A 170 16.51 -4.30 -2.65
C THR A 170 15.89 -3.75 -1.38
N MET A 171 15.91 -4.52 -0.30
CA MET A 171 15.22 -4.19 0.95
C MET A 171 16.19 -4.02 2.10
N ASP A 172 15.85 -3.13 3.08
CA ASP A 172 16.62 -2.92 4.30
C ASP A 172 15.69 -2.58 5.48
N ASN A 173 16.25 -2.56 6.68
CA ASN A 173 15.57 -2.16 7.92
C ASN A 173 15.61 -0.63 8.16
N VAL A 174 16.38 0.11 7.37
CA VAL A 174 16.49 1.57 7.46
C VAL A 174 15.67 2.24 6.36
N PRO A 175 14.78 3.22 6.68
CA PRO A 175 14.00 3.91 5.66
C PRO A 175 14.87 4.73 4.71
N ASN A 176 14.71 4.53 3.40
CA ASN A 176 15.32 5.36 2.38
C ASN A 176 14.46 6.61 2.15
N LYS A 177 14.92 7.75 2.65
CA LYS A 177 14.20 9.04 2.56
C LYS A 177 14.55 9.84 1.29
N GLN A 178 15.25 9.23 0.36
CA GLN A 178 15.65 9.88 -0.90
C GLN A 178 15.00 9.24 -2.13
N ARG A 179 14.74 7.93 -2.07
CA ARG A 179 14.10 7.22 -3.18
C ARG A 179 12.64 7.66 -3.36
N GLY A 180 12.24 7.94 -4.59
CA GLY A 180 10.86 8.22 -4.94
C GLY A 180 10.33 9.55 -4.39
N THR A 181 11.19 10.53 -4.15
CA THR A 181 10.83 11.84 -3.58
C THR A 181 10.71 12.93 -4.63
N GLY A 182 11.11 12.66 -5.86
CA GLY A 182 10.98 13.57 -6.99
C GLY A 182 9.52 13.82 -7.37
N GLU A 183 9.24 14.97 -7.95
CA GLU A 183 7.87 15.31 -8.40
C GLU A 183 7.39 14.35 -9.50
N GLU A 184 8.29 13.91 -10.36
CA GLU A 184 8.07 12.92 -11.43
C GLU A 184 7.91 11.49 -10.92
N ASP A 185 8.36 11.20 -9.71
CA ASP A 185 8.23 9.89 -9.09
C ASP A 185 6.83 9.66 -8.49
N ALA A 186 6.10 10.74 -8.22
CA ALA A 186 4.78 10.65 -7.60
C ALA A 186 3.73 10.12 -8.58
N PRO A 187 2.78 9.29 -8.11
CA PRO A 187 1.69 8.80 -8.94
C PRO A 187 0.81 9.92 -9.48
N TYR A 188 -0.05 9.59 -10.44
CA TYR A 188 -1.00 10.54 -11.03
C TYR A 188 -1.91 11.14 -9.95
N SER A 189 -2.11 12.47 -10.03
CA SER A 189 -3.06 13.21 -9.22
C SER A 189 -3.81 14.21 -10.08
N PHE A 190 -5.13 14.22 -9.98
CA PHE A 190 -6.00 15.16 -10.68
C PHE A 190 -5.62 16.62 -10.38
N SER A 191 -5.17 16.91 -9.15
CA SER A 191 -4.72 18.26 -8.74
C SER A 191 -3.53 18.77 -9.56
N LYS A 192 -2.65 17.88 -10.05
CA LYS A 192 -1.52 18.25 -10.92
C LYS A 192 -2.00 18.66 -12.32
N THR A 193 -3.07 18.03 -12.81
CA THR A 193 -3.66 18.37 -14.12
C THR A 193 -4.27 19.75 -14.13
N LEU A 194 -4.90 20.17 -13.03
CA LEU A 194 -5.49 21.50 -12.89
C LEU A 194 -4.44 22.63 -12.87
N LYS A 195 -3.27 22.39 -12.27
CA LYS A 195 -2.18 23.38 -12.21
C LYS A 195 -1.55 23.66 -13.58
N LYS A 196 -1.57 22.71 -14.52
CA LYS A 196 -1.03 22.89 -15.88
C LYS A 196 -1.96 23.70 -16.80
N LYS A 197 -3.22 23.97 -16.40
CA LYS A 197 -4.21 24.73 -17.18
C LYS A 197 -4.33 26.20 -16.76
N LYS A 198 -3.54 26.66 -15.80
CA LYS A 198 -3.39 28.08 -15.40
C LYS A 198 -2.07 28.64 -15.94
#